data_ac20fe6449086b16960199c4b552a5d8
#
_entry.id   ac20fe6449086b16960199c4b552a5d8
#
_cell.length_a   1.000
_cell.length_b   1.000
_cell.length_c   1.000
_cell.angle_alpha   90.00
_cell.angle_beta   90.00
_cell.angle_gamma   90.00
#
_symmetry.space_group_name_H-M   'P 1'
#
loop_
_entity.id
_entity.type
_entity.pdbx_description
1 polymer ?
#
loop_
_entity_poly.entity_id
_entity_poly.type
_entity_poly.pdbx_seq_one_letter_code
_entity_poly.pdbx_strand_id
1 'polypeptide(L)'
;MAIVANLERRQLSIVQGNSVVETFPVAVGRGSKPTPPGQYTIHRIVWNPAWVPPDQPWAKGKKPQAPGAATNPMRVVKIFFKEPDYYIHGTDDVESLGNAASHGCLRMDPDDAYRVARYLMENGGAPRDESWFWRVLHFRSETKTVYLDNPVPMTVE
;
A
#
# COMPACT_ATOMS: atom_id res chain seq x y z
N MET A 1 -3.00 12.65 12.26
CA MET A 1 -3.44 11.61 11.31
C MET A 1 -2.71 10.30 11.59
N ALA A 2 -3.41 9.20 11.47
CA ALA A 2 -2.82 7.85 11.62
C ALA A 2 -3.55 6.86 10.72
N ILE A 3 -2.88 5.75 10.43
CA ILE A 3 -3.46 4.60 9.74
C ILE A 3 -3.59 3.46 10.74
N VAL A 4 -4.72 2.78 10.72
CA VAL A 4 -4.97 1.59 11.55
C VAL A 4 -5.40 0.45 10.67
N ALA A 5 -4.65 -0.65 10.68
CA ALA A 5 -5.02 -1.89 10.01
C ALA A 5 -5.47 -2.90 11.07
N ASN A 6 -6.72 -3.35 10.96
CA ASN A 6 -7.27 -4.38 11.82
C ASN A 6 -7.24 -5.71 11.10
N LEU A 7 -6.39 -6.63 11.57
CA LEU A 7 -6.15 -7.90 10.90
C LEU A 7 -7.34 -8.86 11.02
N GLU A 8 -8.04 -8.84 12.13
CA GLU A 8 -9.22 -9.68 12.34
C GLU A 8 -10.37 -9.26 11.44
N ARG A 9 -10.65 -7.96 11.41
CA ARG A 9 -11.71 -7.40 10.56
C ARG A 9 -11.30 -7.26 9.11
N ARG A 10 -9.99 -7.31 8.82
CA ARG A 10 -9.43 -7.15 7.49
C ARG A 10 -9.86 -5.82 6.87
N GLN A 11 -9.62 -4.77 7.66
CA GLN A 11 -9.97 -3.40 7.32
C GLN A 11 -8.80 -2.48 7.63
N LEU A 12 -8.66 -1.44 6.80
CA LEU A 12 -7.71 -0.37 7.02
C LEU A 12 -8.49 0.93 7.17
N SER A 13 -8.18 1.70 8.20
CA SER A 13 -8.86 2.95 8.50
C SER A 13 -7.90 4.13 8.49
N ILE A 14 -8.38 5.27 7.99
CA ILE A 14 -7.75 6.57 8.15
C ILE A 14 -8.36 7.21 9.39
N VAL A 15 -7.52 7.64 10.32
CA VAL A 15 -7.95 8.24 11.59
C VAL A 15 -7.40 9.65 11.72
N GLN A 16 -8.26 10.60 12.06
CA GLN A 16 -7.90 11.98 12.40
C GLN A 16 -8.33 12.25 13.83
N GLY A 17 -7.36 12.51 14.71
CA GLY A 17 -7.66 12.63 16.13
C GLY A 17 -8.32 11.37 16.67
N ASN A 18 -9.53 11.49 17.20
CA ASN A 18 -10.31 10.36 17.71
C ASN A 18 -11.39 9.87 16.73
N SER A 19 -11.37 10.38 15.50
CA SER A 19 -12.42 10.07 14.51
C SER A 19 -11.88 9.21 13.37
N VAL A 20 -12.62 8.18 13.00
CA VAL A 20 -12.37 7.41 11.79
C VAL A 20 -12.92 8.19 10.60
N VAL A 21 -12.04 8.58 9.68
CA VAL A 21 -12.42 9.35 8.48
C VAL A 21 -12.99 8.42 7.42
N GLU A 22 -12.32 7.29 7.21
CA GLU A 22 -12.73 6.32 6.18
C GLU A 22 -12.15 4.95 6.51
N THR A 23 -12.87 3.90 6.10
CA THR A 23 -12.46 2.50 6.29
C THR A 23 -12.59 1.75 4.97
N PHE A 24 -11.58 0.92 4.67
CA PHE A 24 -11.48 0.16 3.42
C PHE A 24 -11.30 -1.33 3.71
N PRO A 25 -11.86 -2.22 2.88
CA PRO A 25 -11.55 -3.63 2.94
C PRO A 25 -10.12 -3.90 2.43
N VAL A 26 -9.42 -4.82 3.07
CA VAL A 26 -8.07 -5.21 2.66
C VAL A 26 -7.90 -6.72 2.69
N ALA A 27 -6.96 -7.24 1.91
CA ALA A 27 -6.45 -8.59 2.09
C ALA A 27 -5.22 -8.50 3.00
N VAL A 28 -5.17 -9.39 3.98
CA VAL A 28 -4.07 -9.47 4.94
C VAL A 28 -3.25 -10.73 4.73
N GLY A 29 -2.11 -10.84 5.40
CA GLY A 29 -1.26 -12.02 5.34
C GLY A 29 -2.00 -13.29 5.77
N ARG A 30 -1.79 -14.37 5.01
CA ARG A 30 -2.33 -15.69 5.37
C ARG A 30 -1.65 -16.22 6.64
N GLY A 31 -2.27 -17.23 7.28
CA GLY A 31 -1.78 -17.76 8.56
C GLY A 31 -0.31 -18.22 8.54
N SER A 32 0.16 -18.73 7.39
CA SER A 32 1.57 -19.15 7.22
C SER A 32 2.52 -17.98 6.90
N LYS A 33 2.01 -16.84 6.50
CA LYS A 33 2.73 -15.61 6.15
C LYS A 33 1.98 -14.39 6.70
N PRO A 34 1.87 -14.26 8.04
CA PRO A 34 1.02 -13.22 8.62
C PRO A 34 1.60 -11.83 8.45
N THR A 35 0.71 -10.84 8.39
CA THR A 35 1.10 -9.45 8.52
C THR A 35 1.50 -9.21 9.99
N PRO A 36 2.71 -8.70 10.26
CA PRO A 36 3.16 -8.54 11.64
C PRO A 36 2.44 -7.41 12.36
N PRO A 37 1.78 -7.70 13.49
CA PRO A 37 1.21 -6.64 14.34
C PRO A 37 2.31 -5.74 14.91
N GLY A 38 1.98 -4.49 15.18
CA GLY A 38 2.91 -3.56 15.80
C GLY A 38 2.61 -2.11 15.48
N GLN A 39 3.53 -1.25 15.94
CA GLN A 39 3.52 0.18 15.69
C GLN A 39 4.59 0.50 14.66
N TYR A 40 4.20 1.17 13.60
CA TYR A 40 5.06 1.49 12.47
C TYR A 40 4.95 2.97 12.11
N THR A 41 5.81 3.41 11.21
CA THR A 41 5.79 4.78 10.69
C THR A 41 5.92 4.74 9.18
N ILE A 42 5.03 5.45 8.48
CA ILE A 42 5.05 5.56 7.03
C ILE A 42 5.88 6.78 6.66
N HIS A 43 7.00 6.54 5.96
CA HIS A 43 7.92 7.57 5.50
C HIS A 43 7.89 7.75 3.98
N ARG A 44 7.56 6.70 3.23
CA ARG A 44 7.81 6.62 1.80
C ARG A 44 6.65 5.99 1.06
N ILE A 45 6.30 6.60 -0.08
CA ILE A 45 5.27 6.14 -1.00
C ILE A 45 5.90 6.03 -2.39
N VAL A 46 5.71 4.92 -3.08
CA VAL A 46 6.22 4.70 -4.44
C VAL A 46 5.04 4.52 -5.39
N TRP A 47 4.90 5.46 -6.30
CA TRP A 47 3.89 5.42 -7.35
C TRP A 47 4.42 4.70 -8.59
N ASN A 48 3.57 3.91 -9.24
CA ASN A 48 3.94 3.08 -10.39
C ASN A 48 5.19 2.24 -10.11
N PRO A 49 5.16 1.43 -9.04
CA PRO A 49 6.33 0.65 -8.67
C PRO A 49 6.60 -0.50 -9.65
N ALA A 50 7.88 -0.78 -9.87
CA ALA A 50 8.28 -2.08 -10.41
C ALA A 50 8.02 -3.15 -9.35
N TRP A 51 7.86 -4.39 -9.78
CA TRP A 51 7.80 -5.51 -8.86
C TRP A 51 9.08 -6.35 -8.99
N VAL A 52 9.75 -6.56 -7.87
CA VAL A 52 10.89 -7.46 -7.77
C VAL A 52 10.48 -8.60 -6.84
N PRO A 53 10.48 -9.85 -7.34
CA PRO A 53 10.15 -10.99 -6.48
C PRO A 53 11.06 -11.02 -5.26
N PRO A 54 10.50 -11.13 -4.05
CA PRO A 54 11.30 -11.21 -2.84
C PRO A 54 12.06 -12.54 -2.77
N ASP A 55 13.13 -12.57 -2.00
CA ASP A 55 13.90 -13.80 -1.76
C ASP A 55 13.15 -14.71 -0.77
N GLN A 56 12.10 -15.32 -1.28
CA GLN A 56 11.21 -16.22 -0.53
C GLN A 56 10.88 -17.44 -1.39
N PRO A 57 10.66 -18.62 -0.77
CA PRO A 57 10.37 -19.85 -1.52
C PRO A 57 9.20 -19.74 -2.50
N TRP A 58 8.13 -19.02 -2.11
CA TRP A 58 6.94 -18.85 -2.96
C TRP A 58 7.21 -18.01 -4.21
N ALA A 59 8.24 -17.15 -4.17
CA ALA A 59 8.58 -16.26 -5.27
C ALA A 59 9.66 -16.85 -6.20
N LYS A 60 10.18 -18.04 -5.89
CA LYS A 60 11.22 -18.68 -6.67
C LYS A 60 10.75 -18.94 -8.11
N GLY A 61 11.54 -18.51 -9.08
CA GLY A 61 11.21 -18.66 -10.50
C GLY A 61 10.33 -17.56 -11.07
N LYS A 62 9.81 -16.65 -10.24
CA LYS A 62 9.06 -15.48 -10.72
C LYS A 62 10.03 -14.42 -11.23
N LYS A 63 9.60 -13.69 -12.26
CA LYS A 63 10.41 -12.65 -12.91
C LYS A 63 10.01 -11.25 -12.43
N PRO A 64 10.97 -10.30 -12.38
CA PRO A 64 10.65 -8.90 -12.16
C PRO A 64 9.66 -8.38 -13.20
N GLN A 65 8.80 -7.45 -12.77
CA GLN A 65 7.80 -6.82 -13.61
C GLN A 65 8.06 -5.31 -13.68
N ALA A 66 8.04 -4.77 -14.91
CA ALA A 66 8.24 -3.34 -15.12
C ALA A 66 7.07 -2.51 -14.57
N PRO A 67 7.29 -1.22 -14.22
CA PRO A 67 6.21 -0.33 -13.84
C PRO A 67 5.13 -0.28 -14.91
N GLY A 68 3.87 -0.43 -14.49
CA GLY A 68 2.72 -0.38 -15.40
C GLY A 68 2.51 -1.62 -16.27
N ALA A 69 3.35 -2.64 -16.16
CA ALA A 69 3.17 -3.88 -16.91
C ALA A 69 1.87 -4.59 -16.51
N ALA A 70 1.19 -5.19 -17.48
CA ALA A 70 -0.10 -5.86 -17.24
C ALA A 70 0.01 -7.00 -16.21
N THR A 71 1.17 -7.63 -16.12
CA THR A 71 1.44 -8.75 -15.19
C THR A 71 2.06 -8.31 -13.88
N ASN A 72 2.30 -7.02 -13.68
CA ASN A 72 2.82 -6.50 -12.42
C ASN A 72 1.72 -6.54 -11.35
N PRO A 73 1.92 -7.29 -10.23
CA PRO A 73 0.90 -7.40 -9.18
C PRO A 73 0.75 -6.13 -8.35
N MET A 74 1.69 -5.18 -8.45
CA MET A 74 1.64 -3.91 -7.75
C MET A 74 0.85 -2.90 -8.58
N ARG A 75 -0.40 -2.68 -8.20
CA ARG A 75 -1.26 -1.74 -8.92
C ARG A 75 -1.22 -0.38 -8.27
N VAL A 76 -0.83 0.61 -9.06
CA VAL A 76 -0.83 2.04 -8.77
C VAL A 76 0.27 2.47 -7.79
N VAL A 77 0.32 1.90 -6.59
CA VAL A 77 1.14 2.47 -5.52
C VAL A 77 1.55 1.43 -4.48
N LYS A 78 2.73 1.63 -3.90
CA LYS A 78 3.22 0.97 -2.69
C LYS A 78 3.37 2.01 -1.58
N ILE A 79 2.84 1.71 -0.42
CA ILE A 79 2.97 2.53 0.78
C ILE A 79 3.71 1.69 1.82
N PHE A 80 4.98 2.01 2.06
CA PHE A 80 5.81 1.23 2.99
C PHE A 80 5.47 1.56 4.43
N PHE A 81 5.27 0.54 5.27
CA PHE A 81 5.13 0.71 6.71
C PHE A 81 6.19 -0.05 7.51
N LYS A 82 6.76 -1.11 6.97
CA LYS A 82 7.91 -1.82 7.55
C LYS A 82 8.86 -2.19 6.42
N GLU A 83 9.85 -1.34 6.17
CA GLU A 83 10.76 -1.53 5.06
C GLU A 83 11.73 -2.69 5.33
N PRO A 84 12.16 -3.38 4.28
CA PRO A 84 11.74 -3.23 2.88
C PRO A 84 10.56 -4.12 2.48
N ASP A 85 10.10 -5.00 3.38
CA ASP A 85 9.31 -6.17 2.99
C ASP A 85 7.81 -5.99 3.15
N TYR A 86 7.35 -5.03 3.96
CA TYR A 86 5.94 -4.86 4.26
C TYR A 86 5.41 -3.51 3.82
N TYR A 87 4.38 -3.56 2.98
CA TYR A 87 3.76 -2.37 2.41
C TYR A 87 2.29 -2.61 2.11
N ILE A 88 1.57 -1.53 1.92
CA ILE A 88 0.21 -1.52 1.39
C ILE A 88 0.34 -1.31 -0.12
N HIS A 89 -0.41 -2.07 -0.92
CA HIS A 89 -0.42 -1.87 -2.36
C HIS A 89 -1.78 -2.14 -2.99
N GLY A 90 -2.04 -1.53 -4.13
CA GLY A 90 -3.20 -1.88 -4.93
C GLY A 90 -3.04 -3.25 -5.56
N THR A 91 -4.14 -3.96 -5.77
CA THR A 91 -4.18 -5.25 -6.43
C THR A 91 -5.34 -5.31 -7.42
N ASP A 92 -5.18 -6.06 -8.51
CA ASP A 92 -6.29 -6.39 -9.40
C ASP A 92 -7.05 -7.67 -8.96
N ASP A 93 -6.53 -8.37 -7.94
CA ASP A 93 -7.20 -9.51 -7.32
C ASP A 93 -8.21 -9.02 -6.26
N VAL A 94 -9.27 -8.38 -6.73
CA VAL A 94 -10.29 -7.78 -5.84
C VAL A 94 -11.07 -8.82 -5.05
N GLU A 95 -11.09 -10.08 -5.49
CA GLU A 95 -11.74 -11.17 -4.76
C GLU A 95 -10.97 -11.54 -3.49
N SER A 96 -9.68 -11.21 -3.40
CA SER A 96 -8.88 -11.46 -2.19
C SER A 96 -9.20 -10.48 -1.06
N LEU A 97 -9.84 -9.34 -1.35
CA LEU A 97 -10.15 -8.32 -0.33
C LEU A 97 -11.12 -8.86 0.71
N GLY A 98 -10.84 -8.58 1.98
CA GLY A 98 -11.57 -9.14 3.11
C GLY A 98 -11.12 -10.54 3.52
N ASN A 99 -10.06 -11.07 2.93
CA ASN A 99 -9.53 -12.41 3.19
C ASN A 99 -8.07 -12.36 3.67
N ALA A 100 -7.62 -13.46 4.28
CA ALA A 100 -6.21 -13.67 4.63
C ALA A 100 -5.54 -14.41 3.46
N ALA A 101 -5.16 -13.67 2.41
CA ALA A 101 -4.73 -14.23 1.14
C ALA A 101 -3.34 -13.81 0.67
N SER A 102 -2.72 -12.81 1.32
CA SER A 102 -1.42 -12.28 0.89
C SER A 102 -0.24 -13.02 1.54
N HIS A 103 0.98 -12.62 1.17
CA HIS A 103 2.22 -13.10 1.78
C HIS A 103 2.74 -12.15 2.88
N GLY A 104 1.84 -11.35 3.48
CA GLY A 104 2.13 -10.44 4.59
C GLY A 104 1.87 -8.97 4.28
N CYS A 105 1.92 -8.55 3.03
CA CYS A 105 1.55 -7.20 2.64
C CYS A 105 0.02 -7.01 2.67
N LEU A 106 -0.42 -5.77 2.78
CA LEU A 106 -1.83 -5.43 2.77
C LEU A 106 -2.24 -5.07 1.33
N ARG A 107 -3.21 -5.79 0.79
CA ARG A 107 -3.74 -5.53 -0.56
C ARG A 107 -5.01 -4.71 -0.46
N MET A 108 -5.12 -3.72 -1.33
CA MET A 108 -6.31 -2.87 -1.44
C MET A 108 -6.80 -2.84 -2.88
N ASP A 109 -8.06 -2.47 -3.06
CA ASP A 109 -8.54 -2.02 -4.36
C ASP A 109 -7.64 -0.88 -4.85
N PRO A 110 -7.25 -0.83 -6.15
CA PRO A 110 -6.35 0.21 -6.65
C PRO A 110 -6.85 1.63 -6.41
N ASP A 111 -8.15 1.88 -6.52
CA ASP A 111 -8.72 3.19 -6.27
C ASP A 111 -8.64 3.56 -4.79
N ASP A 112 -8.84 2.59 -3.90
CA ASP A 112 -8.71 2.78 -2.46
C ASP A 112 -7.25 3.06 -2.09
N ALA A 113 -6.31 2.30 -2.64
CA ALA A 113 -4.88 2.53 -2.43
C ALA A 113 -4.45 3.92 -2.89
N TYR A 114 -4.95 4.37 -4.05
CA TYR A 114 -4.75 5.73 -4.55
C TYR A 114 -5.25 6.77 -3.55
N ARG A 115 -6.46 6.59 -3.02
CA ARG A 115 -7.05 7.53 -2.05
C ARG A 115 -6.25 7.61 -0.76
N VAL A 116 -5.83 6.47 -0.22
CA VAL A 116 -5.01 6.42 0.99
C VAL A 116 -3.66 7.10 0.74
N ALA A 117 -2.99 6.79 -0.37
CA ALA A 117 -1.69 7.38 -0.70
C ALA A 117 -1.79 8.90 -0.85
N ARG A 118 -2.79 9.37 -1.56
CA ARG A 118 -3.03 10.80 -1.75
C ARG A 118 -3.31 11.51 -0.42
N TYR A 119 -4.15 10.90 0.41
CA TYR A 119 -4.47 11.43 1.75
C TYR A 119 -3.21 11.53 2.62
N LEU A 120 -2.35 10.50 2.58
CA LEU A 120 -1.06 10.50 3.28
C LEU A 120 -0.16 11.64 2.81
N MET A 121 -0.08 11.88 1.51
CA MET A 121 0.72 12.96 0.95
C MET A 121 0.19 14.33 1.36
N GLU A 122 -1.10 14.54 1.29
CA GLU A 122 -1.73 15.81 1.64
C GLU A 122 -1.58 16.14 3.13
N ASN A 123 -1.66 15.14 4.00
CA ASN A 123 -1.56 15.31 5.45
C ASN A 123 -0.16 15.06 6.02
N GLY A 124 0.69 14.40 5.25
CA GLY A 124 2.07 14.07 5.64
C GLY A 124 3.13 15.04 5.11
N GLY A 125 2.74 16.22 4.66
CA GLY A 125 3.69 17.26 4.25
C GLY A 125 4.30 17.06 2.87
N ALA A 126 3.64 16.35 1.97
CA ALA A 126 4.10 16.13 0.60
C ALA A 126 2.99 16.33 -0.43
N PRO A 127 2.22 17.44 -0.36
CA PRO A 127 1.10 17.65 -1.28
C PRO A 127 1.59 17.86 -2.71
N ARG A 128 0.75 17.47 -3.66
CA ARG A 128 0.96 17.71 -5.09
C ARG A 128 -0.33 18.26 -5.69
N ASP A 129 -0.23 18.90 -6.87
CA ASP A 129 -1.40 19.41 -7.57
C ASP A 129 -2.10 18.30 -8.39
N GLU A 130 -3.26 18.62 -8.95
CA GLU A 130 -4.03 17.66 -9.73
C GLU A 130 -3.29 17.18 -10.98
N SER A 131 -2.46 18.03 -11.59
CA SER A 131 -1.71 17.65 -12.79
C SER A 131 -0.66 16.58 -12.49
N TRP A 132 -0.06 16.63 -11.31
CA TRP A 132 0.89 15.61 -10.86
C TRP A 132 0.20 14.23 -10.74
N PHE A 133 -0.96 14.17 -10.08
CA PHE A 133 -1.73 12.94 -9.93
C PHE A 133 -2.25 12.43 -11.26
N TRP A 134 -2.72 13.33 -12.13
CA TRP A 134 -3.14 12.95 -13.49
C TRP A 134 -2.00 12.27 -14.25
N ARG A 135 -0.80 12.85 -14.19
CA ARG A 135 0.38 12.29 -14.86
C ARG A 135 0.74 10.90 -14.34
N VAL A 136 0.75 10.73 -13.02
CA VAL A 136 1.05 9.44 -12.39
C VAL A 136 0.06 8.37 -12.83
N LEU A 137 -1.21 8.71 -12.93
CA LEU A 137 -2.27 7.76 -13.31
C LEU A 137 -2.26 7.42 -14.81
N HIS A 138 -1.72 8.28 -15.66
CA HIS A 138 -1.72 8.10 -17.11
C HIS A 138 -0.37 7.66 -17.67
N PHE A 139 0.73 8.05 -17.07
CA PHE A 139 2.08 7.64 -17.46
C PHE A 139 2.59 6.53 -16.54
N ARG A 140 2.00 5.34 -16.70
CA ARG A 140 2.15 4.21 -15.78
C ARG A 140 3.56 3.60 -15.76
N SER A 141 4.40 3.88 -16.76
CA SER A 141 5.80 3.45 -16.79
C SER A 141 6.74 4.35 -15.98
N GLU A 142 6.26 5.50 -15.53
CA GLU A 142 7.06 6.43 -14.74
C GLU A 142 6.88 6.16 -13.24
N THR A 143 7.93 5.69 -12.59
CA THR A 143 7.96 5.49 -11.14
C THR A 143 8.27 6.83 -10.45
N LYS A 144 7.48 7.17 -9.44
CA LYS A 144 7.68 8.37 -8.61
C LYS A 144 7.76 7.96 -7.14
N THR A 145 8.87 8.29 -6.50
CA THR A 145 9.04 8.08 -5.06
C THR A 145 8.81 9.39 -4.33
N VAL A 146 7.94 9.33 -3.31
CA VAL A 146 7.60 10.48 -2.48
C VAL A 146 7.96 10.17 -1.03
N TYR A 147 8.74 11.05 -0.42
CA TYR A 147 9.04 11.00 1.01
C TYR A 147 8.14 11.99 1.75
N LEU A 148 7.54 11.54 2.84
CA LEU A 148 6.70 12.42 3.67
C LEU A 148 7.57 13.28 4.58
N ASP A 149 7.38 14.59 4.53
CA ASP A 149 8.08 15.51 5.44
C ASP A 149 7.65 15.30 6.89
N ASN A 150 6.38 14.92 7.08
CA ASN A 150 5.82 14.57 8.37
C ASN A 150 5.35 13.11 8.32
N PRO A 151 6.22 12.14 8.68
CA PRO A 151 5.87 10.73 8.64
C PRO A 151 4.61 10.41 9.45
N VAL A 152 3.83 9.45 8.96
CA VAL A 152 2.52 9.12 9.52
C VAL A 152 2.59 7.82 10.32
N PRO A 153 2.13 7.82 11.58
CA PRO A 153 2.09 6.60 12.37
C PRO A 153 1.06 5.62 11.83
N MET A 154 1.39 4.34 11.91
CA MET A 154 0.51 3.24 11.53
C MET A 154 0.51 2.16 12.60
N THR A 155 -0.68 1.73 13.00
CA THR A 155 -0.88 0.59 13.89
C THR A 155 -1.42 -0.59 13.09
N VAL A 156 -0.80 -1.75 13.28
CA VAL A 156 -1.33 -3.04 12.79
C VAL A 156 -1.74 -3.83 14.04
N GLU A 157 -3.01 -4.13 14.15
CA GLU A 157 -3.59 -4.79 15.32
C GLU A 157 -4.43 -6.03 14.99
#